data_4ceb790013f630bde57e168c13841882
#
_entry.id   4ceb790013f630bde57e168c13841882
#
_cell.length_a   1.000
_cell.length_b   1.000
_cell.length_c   1.000
_cell.angle_alpha   90.00
_cell.angle_beta   90.00
_cell.angle_gamma   90.00
#
_symmetry.space_group_name_H-M   'P 1'
#
loop_
_entity.id
_entity.type
_entity.pdbx_description
1 polymer ?
#
loop_
_entity_poly.entity_id
_entity_poly.type
_entity_poly.pdbx_seq_one_letter_code
_entity_poly.pdbx_strand_id
1 'polypeptide(L)'
;MGFLLSLPLVNPWIRGDGIGYYALARAPLIEHSLNFERDYRSGNASFRDARVDENGQLRPDFRTATGHLDNHFAVGPAILWAPFLLVAHAGVSLARAFGSQVAADGFSAPYRFAMAFATALYGFLGLLLSARLARSYTDERWAFLATMAIWWSSSLPVYMYFNPSWSHAHSAFAVALFLWYWHETRRQRTTRQWCALAVIAGLMLNVYYANVTLLVVLVVEAVREYLAAFRASPGAGDLDEPHGRASFGNASPGDPSSHASTVAQLLMHHLLFVLIVIACLLPTFISRYRIYGNALDSGYVPLKYWEWRSPYFLAVLFSSNHGLLVWTPVVILAAAGLVVFWRRDPGIGAPIVAAVLAFYVLIACYPDWAGISSYGNRFFISLTAPFILGLSVLFDRGAAMFRSPRAAIAAASSLVACLILWNMAFVFQWGTHLVPARGPIVWSEMLHNQFFVVPREVSSKVEAYLFHRADLMRQIELRDIEQNKPSAP
;
A
#
# COMPACT_ATOMS: atom_id res chain seq x y z
N MET A 1 16.85 -15.34 1.64
CA MET A 1 16.33 -16.72 1.76
C MET A 1 14.80 -16.74 1.86
N GLY A 2 14.15 -16.09 2.85
CA GLY A 2 12.68 -16.13 3.01
C GLY A 2 11.87 -15.74 1.78
N PHE A 3 12.28 -14.68 1.05
CA PHE A 3 11.62 -14.29 -0.19
C PHE A 3 11.69 -15.39 -1.28
N LEU A 4 12.84 -16.00 -1.47
CA LEU A 4 12.98 -17.09 -2.46
C LEU A 4 12.11 -18.29 -2.12
N LEU A 5 11.99 -18.63 -0.84
CA LEU A 5 11.12 -19.71 -0.37
C LEU A 5 9.63 -19.40 -0.54
N SER A 6 9.25 -18.12 -0.63
CA SER A 6 7.87 -17.69 -0.84
C SER A 6 7.45 -17.60 -2.33
N LEU A 7 8.41 -17.65 -3.28
CA LEU A 7 8.11 -17.51 -4.70
C LEU A 7 7.13 -18.58 -5.24
N PRO A 8 7.13 -19.85 -4.79
CA PRO A 8 6.11 -20.81 -5.21
C PRO A 8 4.66 -20.41 -4.90
N LEU A 9 4.45 -19.46 -3.98
CA LEU A 9 3.13 -18.92 -3.67
C LEU A 9 2.65 -17.90 -4.69
N VAL A 10 3.54 -17.37 -5.55
CA VAL A 10 3.17 -16.36 -6.54
C VAL A 10 2.17 -16.92 -7.54
N ASN A 11 0.97 -16.35 -7.58
CA ASN A 11 -0.09 -16.72 -8.51
C ASN A 11 -0.15 -15.73 -9.69
N PRO A 12 0.20 -16.13 -10.91
CA PRO A 12 0.16 -15.25 -12.08
C PRO A 12 -1.26 -15.06 -12.61
N TRP A 13 -2.17 -14.66 -11.73
CA TRP A 13 -3.59 -14.51 -12.03
C TRP A 13 -3.99 -13.03 -11.99
N ILE A 14 -4.59 -12.56 -13.10
CA ILE A 14 -5.12 -11.22 -13.25
C ILE A 14 -6.63 -11.32 -13.09
N ARG A 15 -7.20 -10.68 -12.04
CA ARG A 15 -8.62 -10.77 -11.73
C ARG A 15 -9.14 -9.54 -11.02
N GLY A 16 -10.45 -9.32 -11.07
CA GLY A 16 -11.15 -8.23 -10.40
C GLY A 16 -10.54 -6.87 -10.73
N ASP A 17 -10.29 -6.03 -9.73
CA ASP A 17 -9.66 -4.71 -9.88
C ASP A 17 -8.32 -4.79 -10.64
N GLY A 18 -7.62 -5.93 -10.51
CA GLY A 18 -6.34 -6.17 -11.17
C GLY A 18 -6.40 -6.09 -12.69
N ILE A 19 -7.57 -6.34 -13.30
CA ILE A 19 -7.74 -6.23 -14.76
C ILE A 19 -7.60 -4.76 -15.18
N GLY A 20 -8.21 -3.84 -14.46
CA GLY A 20 -8.09 -2.42 -14.76
C GLY A 20 -6.67 -1.87 -14.52
N TYR A 21 -6.00 -2.28 -13.45
CA TYR A 21 -4.59 -1.93 -13.23
C TYR A 21 -3.67 -2.48 -14.34
N TYR A 22 -3.89 -3.75 -14.73
CA TYR A 22 -3.08 -4.39 -15.76
C TYR A 22 -3.34 -3.81 -17.16
N ALA A 23 -4.57 -3.45 -17.46
CA ALA A 23 -4.95 -2.77 -18.71
C ALA A 23 -4.17 -1.46 -18.92
N LEU A 24 -3.97 -0.67 -17.83
CA LEU A 24 -3.16 0.56 -17.87
C LEU A 24 -1.66 0.30 -18.12
N ALA A 25 -1.17 -0.93 -17.90
CA ALA A 25 0.18 -1.32 -18.27
C ALA A 25 0.22 -1.92 -19.69
N ARG A 26 -0.62 -2.93 -19.95
CA ARG A 26 -0.58 -3.72 -21.16
C ARG A 26 -0.95 -2.92 -22.41
N ALA A 27 -2.09 -2.23 -22.38
CA ALA A 27 -2.59 -1.55 -23.57
C ALA A 27 -1.64 -0.45 -24.07
N PRO A 28 -1.07 0.45 -23.22
CA PRO A 28 -0.08 1.41 -23.69
C PRO A 28 1.24 0.78 -24.14
N LEU A 29 1.74 -0.25 -23.44
CA LEU A 29 3.06 -0.84 -23.73
C LEU A 29 3.06 -1.77 -24.94
N ILE A 30 1.96 -2.49 -25.17
CA ILE A 30 1.88 -3.53 -26.20
C ILE A 30 1.05 -3.06 -27.41
N GLU A 31 -0.03 -2.35 -27.20
CA GLU A 31 -0.95 -1.91 -28.27
C GLU A 31 -0.86 -0.40 -28.54
N HIS A 32 -0.02 0.33 -27.79
CA HIS A 32 0.15 1.78 -27.92
C HIS A 32 -1.16 2.58 -27.87
N SER A 33 -2.10 2.11 -27.07
CA SER A 33 -3.45 2.68 -26.96
C SER A 33 -3.95 2.71 -25.52
N LEU A 34 -5.04 3.47 -25.29
CA LEU A 34 -5.84 3.42 -24.05
C LEU A 34 -7.19 2.74 -24.30
N ASN A 35 -7.28 1.86 -25.30
CA ASN A 35 -8.44 1.03 -25.52
C ASN A 35 -8.30 -0.26 -24.67
N PHE A 36 -9.16 -0.42 -23.66
CA PHE A 36 -9.15 -1.53 -22.71
C PHE A 36 -10.15 -2.63 -23.07
N GLU A 37 -10.77 -2.59 -24.25
CA GLU A 37 -11.81 -3.54 -24.61
C GLU A 37 -11.32 -4.98 -24.60
N ARG A 38 -10.12 -5.23 -25.15
CA ARG A 38 -9.51 -6.55 -25.16
C ARG A 38 -9.18 -7.03 -23.74
N ASP A 39 -8.72 -6.14 -22.85
CA ASP A 39 -8.44 -6.47 -21.46
C ASP A 39 -9.73 -6.88 -20.72
N TYR A 40 -10.80 -6.15 -20.90
CA TYR A 40 -12.08 -6.40 -20.24
C TYR A 40 -12.75 -7.68 -20.75
N ARG A 41 -12.65 -7.98 -22.04
CA ARG A 41 -13.12 -9.24 -22.63
C ARG A 41 -12.27 -10.44 -22.20
N SER A 42 -10.96 -10.25 -21.99
CA SER A 42 -10.02 -11.30 -21.54
C SER A 42 -10.01 -11.44 -20.00
N GLY A 43 -10.79 -10.65 -19.29
CA GLY A 43 -10.92 -10.70 -17.85
C GLY A 43 -11.51 -12.02 -17.37
N ASN A 44 -11.34 -12.32 -16.09
CA ASN A 44 -11.97 -13.48 -15.46
C ASN A 44 -13.49 -13.39 -15.54
N ALA A 45 -14.18 -14.53 -15.52
CA ALA A 45 -15.59 -14.62 -15.85
C ALA A 45 -16.47 -13.70 -14.98
N SER A 46 -16.28 -13.67 -13.67
CA SER A 46 -17.05 -12.81 -12.77
C SER A 46 -16.87 -11.31 -13.06
N PHE A 47 -15.69 -10.90 -13.53
CA PHE A 47 -15.44 -9.52 -13.95
C PHE A 47 -16.08 -9.20 -15.31
N ARG A 48 -15.87 -10.10 -16.27
CA ARG A 48 -16.34 -9.95 -17.66
C ARG A 48 -17.87 -9.96 -17.70
N ASP A 49 -18.49 -10.97 -17.08
CA ASP A 49 -19.94 -11.20 -17.17
C ASP A 49 -20.74 -10.06 -16.51
N ALA A 50 -20.16 -9.35 -15.56
CA ALA A 50 -20.76 -8.13 -15.02
C ALA A 50 -20.73 -6.93 -16.00
N ARG A 51 -19.93 -6.98 -17.08
CA ARG A 51 -19.65 -5.87 -18.00
C ARG A 51 -20.08 -6.13 -19.44
N VAL A 52 -20.47 -7.33 -19.77
CA VAL A 52 -21.02 -7.68 -21.08
C VAL A 52 -22.55 -7.87 -21.00
N ASP A 53 -23.22 -7.62 -22.10
CA ASP A 53 -24.66 -7.91 -22.29
C ASP A 53 -24.86 -9.38 -22.72
N GLU A 54 -26.11 -9.76 -22.93
CA GLU A 54 -26.51 -11.11 -23.39
C GLU A 54 -25.93 -11.46 -24.79
N ASN A 55 -25.58 -10.47 -25.59
CA ASN A 55 -24.95 -10.63 -26.90
C ASN A 55 -23.41 -10.67 -26.82
N GLY A 56 -22.82 -10.63 -25.61
CA GLY A 56 -21.39 -10.58 -25.38
C GLY A 56 -20.74 -9.24 -25.76
N GLN A 57 -21.54 -8.17 -25.92
CA GLN A 57 -21.04 -6.82 -26.15
C GLN A 57 -20.80 -6.10 -24.82
N LEU A 58 -19.77 -5.26 -24.77
CA LEU A 58 -19.52 -4.43 -23.59
C LEU A 58 -20.65 -3.42 -23.41
N ARG A 59 -21.25 -3.42 -22.23
CA ARG A 59 -22.39 -2.58 -21.90
C ARG A 59 -22.05 -1.10 -22.02
N PRO A 60 -22.93 -0.26 -22.56
CA PRO A 60 -22.67 1.16 -22.77
C PRO A 60 -22.40 1.95 -21.50
N ASP A 61 -22.96 1.54 -20.35
CA ASP A 61 -22.81 2.16 -19.04
C ASP A 61 -21.37 2.09 -18.51
N PHE A 62 -20.51 1.22 -19.08
CA PHE A 62 -19.08 1.20 -18.80
C PHE A 62 -18.23 2.09 -19.73
N ARG A 63 -18.87 2.89 -20.58
CA ARG A 63 -18.18 3.89 -21.41
C ARG A 63 -18.33 5.29 -20.83
N THR A 64 -17.22 6.01 -20.85
CA THR A 64 -17.19 7.43 -20.48
C THR A 64 -17.73 8.31 -21.60
N ALA A 65 -17.94 9.59 -21.33
CA ALA A 65 -18.38 10.56 -22.32
C ALA A 65 -17.40 10.72 -23.50
N THR A 66 -16.12 10.33 -23.34
CA THR A 66 -15.12 10.35 -24.41
C THR A 66 -15.14 9.10 -25.30
N GLY A 67 -16.03 8.13 -24.99
CA GLY A 67 -16.13 6.86 -25.71
C GLY A 67 -15.14 5.78 -25.24
N HIS A 68 -14.20 6.12 -24.32
CA HIS A 68 -13.33 5.12 -23.72
C HIS A 68 -14.07 4.28 -22.68
N LEU A 69 -13.53 3.08 -22.39
CA LEU A 69 -14.01 2.31 -21.25
C LEU A 69 -13.57 2.98 -19.94
N ASP A 70 -14.48 2.99 -18.97
CA ASP A 70 -14.17 3.46 -17.62
C ASP A 70 -13.03 2.65 -17.02
N ASN A 71 -11.97 3.34 -16.59
CA ASN A 71 -10.84 2.76 -15.88
C ASN A 71 -10.32 3.77 -14.84
N HIS A 72 -10.88 3.71 -13.66
CA HIS A 72 -10.55 4.61 -12.54
C HIS A 72 -9.32 4.22 -11.75
N PHE A 73 -8.65 3.12 -12.09
CA PHE A 73 -7.49 2.64 -11.33
C PHE A 73 -6.26 3.54 -11.50
N ALA A 74 -5.38 3.53 -10.51
CA ALA A 74 -4.17 4.33 -10.48
C ALA A 74 -3.10 3.77 -11.43
N VAL A 75 -2.32 4.65 -12.07
CA VAL A 75 -1.31 4.27 -13.09
C VAL A 75 0.01 3.77 -12.48
N GLY A 76 0.26 3.99 -11.18
CA GLY A 76 1.54 3.65 -10.54
C GLY A 76 1.93 2.18 -10.62
N PRO A 77 1.02 1.21 -10.40
CA PRO A 77 1.33 -0.19 -10.63
C PRO A 77 1.79 -0.48 -12.07
N ALA A 78 1.17 0.15 -13.06
CA ALA A 78 1.58 0.04 -14.46
C ALA A 78 3.02 0.55 -14.68
N ILE A 79 3.39 1.67 -14.06
CA ILE A 79 4.75 2.23 -14.11
C ILE A 79 5.75 1.22 -13.49
N LEU A 80 5.42 0.62 -12.35
CA LEU A 80 6.28 -0.34 -11.66
C LEU A 80 6.37 -1.69 -12.39
N TRP A 81 5.31 -2.14 -13.05
CA TRP A 81 5.34 -3.34 -13.87
C TRP A 81 6.05 -3.15 -15.22
N ALA A 82 6.09 -1.93 -15.75
CA ALA A 82 6.59 -1.64 -17.09
C ALA A 82 7.97 -2.27 -17.39
N PRO A 83 9.02 -2.15 -16.55
CA PRO A 83 10.32 -2.75 -16.83
C PRO A 83 10.24 -4.28 -16.99
N PHE A 84 9.45 -4.95 -16.15
CA PHE A 84 9.29 -6.41 -16.18
C PHE A 84 8.48 -6.87 -17.38
N LEU A 85 7.43 -6.13 -17.74
CA LEU A 85 6.61 -6.43 -18.93
C LEU A 85 7.40 -6.21 -20.23
N LEU A 86 8.23 -5.16 -20.29
CA LEU A 86 9.10 -4.92 -21.44
C LEU A 86 10.14 -6.03 -21.61
N VAL A 87 10.74 -6.50 -20.51
CA VAL A 87 11.66 -7.67 -20.56
C VAL A 87 10.92 -8.92 -21.00
N ALA A 88 9.72 -9.18 -20.48
CA ALA A 88 8.90 -10.30 -20.92
C ALA A 88 8.52 -10.19 -22.41
N HIS A 89 8.15 -8.99 -22.87
CA HIS A 89 7.80 -8.75 -24.27
C HIS A 89 8.99 -8.97 -25.21
N ALA A 90 10.17 -8.46 -24.85
CA ALA A 90 11.40 -8.69 -25.60
C ALA A 90 11.75 -10.19 -25.65
N GLY A 91 11.62 -10.90 -24.52
CA GLY A 91 11.87 -12.36 -24.45
C GLY A 91 10.88 -13.17 -25.31
N VAL A 92 9.59 -12.85 -25.26
CA VAL A 92 8.57 -13.49 -26.10
C VAL A 92 8.81 -13.19 -27.58
N SER A 93 9.12 -11.95 -27.93
CA SER A 93 9.39 -11.53 -29.31
C SER A 93 10.62 -12.26 -29.87
N LEU A 94 11.68 -12.37 -29.07
CA LEU A 94 12.88 -13.13 -29.43
C LEU A 94 12.57 -14.63 -29.60
N ALA A 95 11.86 -15.26 -28.68
CA ALA A 95 11.46 -16.65 -28.76
C ALA A 95 10.63 -16.94 -30.04
N ARG A 96 9.74 -16.00 -30.41
CA ARG A 96 8.95 -16.09 -31.65
C ARG A 96 9.82 -16.01 -32.90
N ALA A 97 10.87 -15.22 -32.91
CA ALA A 97 11.85 -15.20 -34.02
C ALA A 97 12.55 -16.53 -34.19
N PHE A 98 12.62 -17.37 -33.13
CA PHE A 98 13.11 -18.75 -33.16
C PHE A 98 12.01 -19.83 -33.29
N GLY A 99 10.77 -19.42 -33.68
CA GLY A 99 9.69 -20.37 -33.97
C GLY A 99 8.71 -20.65 -32.81
N SER A 100 8.84 -20.01 -31.68
CA SER A 100 7.89 -20.16 -30.59
C SER A 100 6.49 -19.65 -30.98
N GLN A 101 5.44 -20.39 -30.57
CA GLN A 101 4.02 -20.00 -30.78
C GLN A 101 3.43 -19.18 -29.66
N VAL A 102 4.20 -18.76 -28.64
CA VAL A 102 3.71 -17.95 -27.54
C VAL A 102 3.26 -16.59 -28.07
N ALA A 103 2.03 -16.17 -27.75
CA ALA A 103 1.49 -14.92 -28.22
C ALA A 103 2.19 -13.72 -27.57
N ALA A 104 2.59 -12.73 -28.39
CA ALA A 104 3.22 -11.48 -27.96
C ALA A 104 2.13 -10.40 -27.67
N ASP A 105 1.11 -10.75 -26.90
CA ASP A 105 -0.14 -9.98 -26.73
C ASP A 105 -0.32 -9.38 -25.34
N GLY A 106 0.61 -9.65 -24.42
CA GLY A 106 0.51 -9.23 -23.04
C GLY A 106 -0.35 -10.13 -22.14
N PHE A 107 -1.06 -11.14 -22.69
CA PHE A 107 -1.92 -12.04 -21.89
C PHE A 107 -1.30 -13.41 -21.64
N SER A 108 -0.31 -13.81 -22.43
CA SER A 108 0.35 -15.11 -22.31
C SER A 108 1.11 -15.24 -20.99
N ALA A 109 1.44 -16.48 -20.60
CA ALA A 109 2.03 -16.81 -19.30
C ALA A 109 3.26 -15.97 -18.93
N PRO A 110 4.25 -15.72 -19.83
CA PRO A 110 5.43 -14.91 -19.47
C PRO A 110 5.09 -13.52 -18.92
N TYR A 111 4.08 -12.84 -19.50
CA TYR A 111 3.68 -11.50 -19.03
C TYR A 111 3.01 -11.55 -17.68
N ARG A 112 2.11 -12.54 -17.47
CA ARG A 112 1.43 -12.71 -16.19
C ARG A 112 2.41 -13.05 -15.07
N PHE A 113 3.40 -13.90 -15.34
CA PHE A 113 4.48 -14.19 -14.39
C PHE A 113 5.36 -12.97 -14.13
N ALA A 114 5.72 -12.18 -15.14
CA ALA A 114 6.49 -10.96 -14.98
C ALA A 114 5.78 -9.95 -14.08
N MET A 115 4.49 -9.73 -14.30
CA MET A 115 3.64 -8.87 -13.44
C MET A 115 3.59 -9.38 -12.00
N ALA A 116 3.29 -10.67 -11.80
CA ALA A 116 3.12 -11.24 -10.47
C ALA A 116 4.44 -11.30 -9.69
N PHE A 117 5.54 -11.64 -10.35
CA PHE A 117 6.88 -11.59 -9.77
C PHE A 117 7.27 -10.16 -9.37
N ALA A 118 7.04 -9.18 -10.24
CA ALA A 118 7.32 -7.78 -9.94
C ALA A 118 6.57 -7.30 -8.70
N THR A 119 5.28 -7.66 -8.58
CA THR A 119 4.47 -7.33 -7.40
C THR A 119 5.04 -7.94 -6.13
N ALA A 120 5.38 -9.23 -6.14
CA ALA A 120 5.98 -9.90 -5.00
C ALA A 120 7.34 -9.28 -4.62
N LEU A 121 8.17 -8.94 -5.62
CA LEU A 121 9.46 -8.30 -5.42
C LEU A 121 9.30 -6.90 -4.79
N TYR A 122 8.41 -6.06 -5.32
CA TYR A 122 8.17 -4.73 -4.74
C TYR A 122 7.61 -4.82 -3.32
N GLY A 123 6.67 -5.73 -3.06
CA GLY A 123 6.19 -5.96 -1.69
C GLY A 123 7.32 -6.35 -0.75
N PHE A 124 8.23 -7.22 -1.19
CA PHE A 124 9.40 -7.62 -0.40
C PHE A 124 10.40 -6.47 -0.19
N LEU A 125 10.65 -5.64 -1.21
CA LEU A 125 11.48 -4.43 -1.08
C LEU A 125 10.85 -3.45 -0.07
N GLY A 126 9.51 -3.33 -0.06
CA GLY A 126 8.78 -2.56 0.94
C GLY A 126 9.02 -3.06 2.36
N LEU A 127 9.00 -4.38 2.58
CA LEU A 127 9.32 -5.00 3.86
C LEU A 127 10.78 -4.73 4.29
N LEU A 128 11.74 -4.82 3.37
CA LEU A 128 13.15 -4.53 3.66
C LEU A 128 13.38 -3.06 4.06
N LEU A 129 12.74 -2.13 3.34
CA LEU A 129 12.82 -0.69 3.66
C LEU A 129 12.16 -0.39 5.00
N SER A 130 11.03 -1.03 5.30
CA SER A 130 10.34 -0.91 6.59
C SER A 130 11.19 -1.45 7.74
N ALA A 131 11.84 -2.61 7.54
CA ALA A 131 12.77 -3.18 8.50
C ALA A 131 13.97 -2.26 8.75
N ARG A 132 14.53 -1.65 7.68
CA ARG A 132 15.61 -0.65 7.81
C ARG A 132 15.19 0.56 8.63
N LEU A 133 14.00 1.09 8.37
CA LEU A 133 13.43 2.19 9.16
C LEU A 133 13.28 1.80 10.64
N ALA A 134 12.76 0.60 10.93
CA ALA A 134 12.60 0.11 12.30
C ALA A 134 13.95 -0.08 13.02
N ARG A 135 14.98 -0.58 12.32
CA ARG A 135 16.36 -0.74 12.85
C ARG A 135 17.01 0.58 13.27
N SER A 136 16.52 1.72 12.81
CA SER A 136 17.00 3.01 13.31
C SER A 136 16.60 3.29 14.77
N TYR A 137 15.68 2.50 15.33
CA TYR A 137 15.07 2.71 16.65
C TYR A 137 15.13 1.49 17.58
N THR A 138 15.36 0.29 17.02
CA THR A 138 15.36 -0.97 17.77
C THR A 138 16.45 -1.92 17.25
N ASP A 139 16.77 -2.95 18.05
CA ASP A 139 17.68 -4.00 17.62
C ASP A 139 17.14 -4.75 16.40
N GLU A 140 18.07 -5.27 15.58
CA GLU A 140 17.76 -6.02 14.34
C GLU A 140 16.78 -7.18 14.56
N ARG A 141 16.90 -7.91 15.68
CA ARG A 141 16.00 -9.02 16.02
C ARG A 141 14.55 -8.61 16.17
N TRP A 142 14.28 -7.45 16.79
CA TRP A 142 12.93 -6.93 16.98
C TRP A 142 12.35 -6.40 15.67
N ALA A 143 13.16 -5.69 14.89
CA ALA A 143 12.80 -5.26 13.56
C ALA A 143 12.48 -6.46 12.64
N PHE A 144 13.28 -7.53 12.72
CA PHE A 144 13.04 -8.78 11.96
C PHE A 144 11.74 -9.45 12.38
N LEU A 145 11.51 -9.68 13.68
CA LEU A 145 10.29 -10.32 14.18
C LEU A 145 9.04 -9.51 13.84
N ALA A 146 9.09 -8.18 13.99
CA ALA A 146 8.00 -7.29 13.60
C ALA A 146 7.73 -7.36 12.08
N THR A 147 8.79 -7.43 11.27
CA THR A 147 8.65 -7.58 9.81
C THR A 147 8.00 -8.91 9.46
N MET A 148 8.42 -10.01 10.06
CA MET A 148 7.83 -11.34 9.85
C MET A 148 6.36 -11.37 10.28
N ALA A 149 6.04 -10.75 11.43
CA ALA A 149 4.68 -10.65 11.92
C ALA A 149 3.78 -9.88 10.94
N ILE A 150 4.16 -8.67 10.54
CA ILE A 150 3.34 -7.87 9.61
C ILE A 150 3.27 -8.53 8.24
N TRP A 151 4.36 -9.11 7.74
CA TRP A 151 4.36 -9.81 6.46
C TRP A 151 3.30 -10.91 6.43
N TRP A 152 3.28 -11.81 7.42
CA TRP A 152 2.47 -13.04 7.38
C TRP A 152 1.18 -12.99 8.21
N SER A 153 1.05 -12.00 9.12
CA SER A 153 -0.16 -11.86 9.96
C SER A 153 -1.04 -10.69 9.56
N SER A 154 -0.82 -10.11 8.36
CA SER A 154 -1.68 -9.06 7.81
C SER A 154 -2.31 -9.47 6.48
N SER A 155 -2.99 -8.54 5.81
CA SER A 155 -3.54 -8.75 4.46
C SER A 155 -2.46 -8.76 3.37
N LEU A 156 -1.21 -8.36 3.67
CA LEU A 156 -0.14 -8.20 2.69
C LEU A 156 0.16 -9.46 1.86
N PRO A 157 0.25 -10.70 2.42
CA PRO A 157 0.55 -11.90 1.63
C PRO A 157 -0.47 -12.15 0.53
N VAL A 158 -1.74 -11.81 0.77
CA VAL A 158 -2.80 -11.98 -0.23
C VAL A 158 -2.48 -11.16 -1.47
N TYR A 159 -2.06 -9.91 -1.30
CA TYR A 159 -1.80 -8.98 -2.41
C TYR A 159 -0.37 -9.05 -2.94
N MET A 160 0.54 -9.72 -2.23
CA MET A 160 1.86 -10.07 -2.78
C MET A 160 1.83 -11.33 -3.65
N TYR A 161 1.04 -12.34 -3.26
CA TYR A 161 1.15 -13.69 -3.82
C TYR A 161 -0.13 -14.19 -4.48
N PHE A 162 -1.30 -14.04 -3.85
CA PHE A 162 -2.54 -14.69 -4.30
C PHE A 162 -3.34 -13.79 -5.27
N ASN A 163 -3.34 -12.48 -5.04
CA ASN A 163 -3.94 -11.46 -5.92
C ASN A 163 -2.92 -10.38 -6.32
N PRO A 164 -1.80 -10.73 -6.99
CA PRO A 164 -0.69 -9.82 -7.25
C PRO A 164 -0.99 -8.72 -8.27
N SER A 165 -2.09 -8.82 -9.01
CA SER A 165 -2.49 -7.81 -9.99
C SER A 165 -3.08 -6.53 -9.39
N TRP A 166 -3.19 -6.42 -8.06
CA TRP A 166 -3.73 -5.27 -7.36
C TRP A 166 -2.62 -4.34 -6.85
N SER A 167 -2.95 -3.06 -6.59
CA SER A 167 -1.95 -2.02 -6.26
C SER A 167 -1.34 -2.10 -4.84
N HIS A 168 -1.90 -2.91 -3.94
CA HIS A 168 -1.63 -2.79 -2.50
C HIS A 168 -0.19 -3.15 -2.09
N ALA A 169 0.42 -4.18 -2.68
CA ALA A 169 1.83 -4.51 -2.41
C ALA A 169 2.78 -3.41 -2.93
N HIS A 170 2.43 -2.79 -4.07
CA HIS A 170 3.16 -1.63 -4.59
C HIS A 170 3.01 -0.42 -3.67
N SER A 171 1.83 -0.24 -3.04
CA SER A 171 1.59 0.83 -2.08
C SER A 171 2.44 0.63 -0.82
N ALA A 172 2.53 -0.59 -0.28
CA ALA A 172 3.44 -0.89 0.84
C ALA A 172 4.89 -0.52 0.50
N PHE A 173 5.35 -0.85 -0.72
CA PHE A 173 6.69 -0.47 -1.20
C PHE A 173 6.87 1.04 -1.31
N ALA A 174 5.96 1.73 -2.00
CA ALA A 174 6.11 3.15 -2.29
C ALA A 174 6.07 3.99 -1.00
N VAL A 175 5.19 3.63 -0.05
CA VAL A 175 5.13 4.27 1.27
C VAL A 175 6.38 3.96 2.09
N ALA A 176 6.86 2.71 2.09
CA ALA A 176 8.08 2.36 2.80
C ALA A 176 9.30 3.10 2.24
N LEU A 177 9.41 3.21 0.91
CA LEU A 177 10.46 3.98 0.25
C LEU A 177 10.40 5.46 0.62
N PHE A 178 9.19 6.04 0.61
CA PHE A 178 8.98 7.43 0.97
C PHE A 178 9.36 7.72 2.43
N LEU A 179 8.83 6.94 3.38
CA LEU A 179 9.10 7.14 4.82
C LEU A 179 10.55 6.86 5.18
N TRP A 180 11.16 5.82 4.61
CA TRP A 180 12.57 5.52 4.80
C TRP A 180 13.45 6.65 4.26
N TYR A 181 13.22 7.11 3.02
CA TYR A 181 14.03 8.16 2.40
C TYR A 181 13.84 9.51 3.08
N TRP A 182 12.60 9.85 3.46
CA TRP A 182 12.30 11.01 4.30
C TRP A 182 13.09 10.97 5.59
N HIS A 183 13.07 9.85 6.29
CA HIS A 183 13.77 9.65 7.56
C HIS A 183 15.28 9.80 7.42
N GLU A 184 15.90 9.14 6.43
CA GLU A 184 17.35 9.16 6.23
C GLU A 184 17.88 10.56 5.85
N THR A 185 17.07 11.35 5.14
CA THR A 185 17.50 12.64 4.61
C THR A 185 17.03 13.85 5.43
N ARG A 186 16.24 13.66 6.50
CA ARG A 186 15.58 14.75 7.25
C ARG A 186 16.51 15.77 7.89
N ARG A 187 17.79 15.41 8.11
CA ARG A 187 18.79 16.33 8.65
C ARG A 187 19.56 16.97 7.50
N GLN A 188 19.38 18.28 7.26
CA GLN A 188 20.13 19.04 6.24
C GLN A 188 19.99 18.47 4.81
N ARG A 189 18.74 18.30 4.36
CA ARG A 189 18.43 17.77 3.03
C ARG A 189 18.96 18.69 1.92
N THR A 190 19.81 18.15 1.04
CA THR A 190 20.30 18.85 -0.15
C THR A 190 19.19 19.01 -1.19
N THR A 191 19.35 19.96 -2.14
CA THR A 191 18.39 20.14 -3.25
C THR A 191 18.19 18.86 -4.05
N ARG A 192 19.24 18.05 -4.29
CA ARG A 192 19.12 16.75 -4.97
C ARG A 192 18.26 15.77 -4.17
N GLN A 193 18.39 15.77 -2.86
CA GLN A 193 17.59 14.92 -1.98
C GLN A 193 16.12 15.39 -1.93
N TRP A 194 15.86 16.69 -2.01
CA TRP A 194 14.51 17.23 -2.17
C TRP A 194 13.88 16.77 -3.49
N CYS A 195 14.63 16.85 -4.61
CA CYS A 195 14.16 16.36 -5.90
C CYS A 195 13.85 14.84 -5.86
N ALA A 196 14.74 14.04 -5.28
CA ALA A 196 14.54 12.59 -5.15
C ALA A 196 13.31 12.27 -4.28
N LEU A 197 13.14 12.95 -3.14
CA LEU A 197 11.98 12.80 -2.27
C LEU A 197 10.68 13.15 -2.99
N ALA A 198 10.69 14.20 -3.82
CA ALA A 198 9.55 14.60 -4.64
C ALA A 198 9.17 13.56 -5.69
N VAL A 199 10.17 12.98 -6.39
CA VAL A 199 9.95 11.87 -7.34
C VAL A 199 9.36 10.64 -6.63
N ILE A 200 9.89 10.29 -5.46
CA ILE A 200 9.38 9.17 -4.64
C ILE A 200 7.94 9.46 -4.18
N ALA A 201 7.65 10.68 -3.72
CA ALA A 201 6.30 11.10 -3.34
C ALA A 201 5.34 11.03 -4.54
N GLY A 202 5.76 11.52 -5.71
CA GLY A 202 4.97 11.45 -6.94
C GLY A 202 4.68 10.01 -7.36
N LEU A 203 5.65 9.09 -7.26
CA LEU A 203 5.42 7.65 -7.48
C LEU A 203 4.41 7.09 -6.46
N MET A 204 4.58 7.40 -5.18
CA MET A 204 3.68 6.96 -4.10
C MET A 204 2.22 7.37 -4.35
N LEU A 205 2.00 8.60 -4.82
CA LEU A 205 0.66 9.11 -5.16
C LEU A 205 0.10 8.45 -6.43
N ASN A 206 0.93 8.19 -7.44
CA ASN A 206 0.51 7.45 -8.64
C ASN A 206 0.13 5.99 -8.32
N VAL A 207 0.71 5.37 -7.30
CA VAL A 207 0.40 3.98 -6.91
C VAL A 207 -0.94 3.88 -6.20
N TYR A 208 -1.23 4.82 -5.29
CA TYR A 208 -2.48 4.81 -4.54
C TYR A 208 -2.81 6.20 -3.99
N TYR A 209 -3.96 6.75 -4.36
CA TYR A 209 -4.30 8.15 -4.06
C TYR A 209 -4.43 8.45 -2.55
N ALA A 210 -4.91 7.49 -1.76
CA ALA A 210 -5.02 7.66 -0.30
C ALA A 210 -3.66 7.90 0.38
N ASN A 211 -2.55 7.54 -0.27
CA ASN A 211 -1.20 7.80 0.24
C ASN A 211 -0.87 9.30 0.35
N VAL A 212 -1.70 10.20 -0.19
CA VAL A 212 -1.56 11.65 0.02
C VAL A 212 -1.48 12.01 1.51
N THR A 213 -2.13 11.25 2.37
CA THR A 213 -2.10 11.44 3.81
C THR A 213 -0.71 11.24 4.43
N LEU A 214 0.16 10.45 3.76
CA LEU A 214 1.53 10.25 4.22
C LEU A 214 2.41 11.50 4.05
N LEU A 215 1.99 12.45 3.20
CA LEU A 215 2.66 13.74 3.07
C LEU A 215 2.52 14.60 4.34
N VAL A 216 1.64 14.25 5.26
CA VAL A 216 1.51 14.88 6.60
C VAL A 216 2.85 14.89 7.34
N VAL A 217 3.73 13.89 7.15
CA VAL A 217 5.07 13.91 7.77
C VAL A 217 5.90 15.11 7.30
N LEU A 218 5.82 15.46 6.01
CA LEU A 218 6.50 16.65 5.45
C LEU A 218 5.81 17.95 5.87
N VAL A 219 4.49 17.96 5.95
CA VAL A 219 3.76 19.14 6.42
C VAL A 219 4.14 19.50 7.85
N VAL A 220 4.20 18.49 8.73
CA VAL A 220 4.62 18.68 10.13
C VAL A 220 6.08 19.11 10.21
N GLU A 221 6.96 18.54 9.38
CA GLU A 221 8.38 18.95 9.28
C GLU A 221 8.47 20.42 8.85
N ALA A 222 7.82 20.79 7.75
CA ALA A 222 7.82 22.15 7.21
C ALA A 222 7.29 23.17 8.24
N VAL A 223 6.18 22.88 8.91
CA VAL A 223 5.64 23.76 9.95
C VAL A 223 6.66 24.00 11.07
N ARG A 224 7.37 22.95 11.51
CA ARG A 224 8.40 23.08 12.54
C ARG A 224 9.59 23.92 12.06
N GLU A 225 10.04 23.72 10.81
CA GLU A 225 11.16 24.47 10.23
C GLU A 225 10.83 25.96 10.07
N TYR A 226 9.62 26.29 9.56
CA TYR A 226 9.18 27.68 9.45
C TYR A 226 9.02 28.32 10.83
N LEU A 227 8.43 27.63 11.81
CA LEU A 227 8.30 28.16 13.17
C LEU A 227 9.68 28.40 13.82
N ALA A 228 10.65 27.52 13.58
CA ALA A 228 12.02 27.72 14.05
C ALA A 228 12.69 28.93 13.38
N ALA A 229 12.54 29.05 12.05
CA ALA A 229 13.08 30.18 11.30
C ALA A 229 12.49 31.52 11.76
N PHE A 230 11.18 31.60 12.01
CA PHE A 230 10.52 32.82 12.53
C PHE A 230 10.92 33.15 13.97
N ARG A 231 11.11 32.17 14.85
CA ARG A 231 11.56 32.42 16.23
C ARG A 231 13.01 32.87 16.33
N ALA A 232 13.85 32.49 15.37
CA ALA A 232 15.24 32.92 15.29
C ALA A 232 15.40 34.36 14.75
N SER A 233 14.30 35.01 14.34
CA SER A 233 14.30 36.38 13.84
C SER A 233 14.54 37.40 14.97
N PRO A 234 15.47 38.37 14.85
CA PRO A 234 15.91 39.27 15.92
C PRO A 234 14.88 40.31 16.42
N GLY A 235 13.59 40.12 16.21
CA GLY A 235 12.55 41.08 16.57
C GLY A 235 11.53 40.58 17.63
N ALA A 236 11.63 39.36 18.11
CA ALA A 236 10.59 38.77 18.97
C ALA A 236 10.94 38.69 20.48
N GLY A 237 12.10 39.15 20.89
CA GLY A 237 12.63 38.91 22.25
C GLY A 237 13.05 40.15 23.07
N ASP A 238 12.84 41.39 22.62
CA ASP A 238 13.44 42.56 23.27
C ASP A 238 12.36 43.49 23.92
N LEU A 239 11.40 42.96 24.65
CA LEU A 239 10.44 43.80 25.40
C LEU A 239 10.49 43.64 26.91
N ASP A 240 11.31 42.76 27.51
CA ASP A 240 11.42 42.69 28.97
C ASP A 240 12.78 42.12 29.45
N GLU A 241 13.86 42.95 29.46
CA GLU A 241 14.92 42.83 30.50
C GLU A 241 15.49 44.20 30.88
N PRO A 242 15.56 44.51 32.18
CA PRO A 242 16.20 45.72 32.66
C PRO A 242 17.71 45.60 32.66
N HIS A 243 18.36 46.64 32.24
CA HIS A 243 19.81 46.86 32.15
C HIS A 243 20.60 46.27 33.34
N GLY A 244 21.57 45.42 33.04
CA GLY A 244 22.60 45.07 34.03
C GLY A 244 23.52 43.93 33.65
N ARG A 245 24.71 44.27 33.18
CA ARG A 245 26.02 43.60 33.11
C ARG A 245 26.49 43.16 31.74
N ALA A 246 27.42 43.97 31.24
CA ALA A 246 28.33 43.63 30.18
C ALA A 246 29.18 42.41 30.54
N SER A 247 29.19 41.38 29.67
CA SER A 247 30.22 40.39 29.60
C SER A 247 30.65 40.22 28.13
N PHE A 248 31.91 40.47 27.89
CA PHE A 248 32.55 40.40 26.59
C PHE A 248 32.53 38.98 26.03
N GLY A 249 31.91 38.80 24.89
CA GLY A 249 31.99 37.63 24.05
C GLY A 249 31.48 38.00 22.66
N ASN A 250 32.38 38.14 21.68
CA ASN A 250 32.04 38.47 20.30
C ASN A 250 31.17 37.36 19.66
N ALA A 251 29.84 37.50 19.75
CA ALA A 251 28.91 36.91 18.80
C ALA A 251 28.23 38.07 18.06
N SER A 252 28.48 38.23 16.79
CA SER A 252 27.78 39.18 15.92
C SER A 252 26.27 38.92 16.03
N PRO A 253 25.41 39.95 16.25
CA PRO A 253 23.97 39.80 16.11
C PRO A 253 23.70 39.19 14.74
N GLY A 254 22.87 38.13 14.65
CA GLY A 254 22.56 37.45 13.40
C GLY A 254 22.11 38.44 12.34
N ASP A 255 22.81 38.49 11.24
CA ASP A 255 22.52 39.34 10.07
C ASP A 255 21.09 39.06 9.58
N PRO A 256 20.18 40.07 9.51
CA PRO A 256 18.84 39.89 8.97
C PRO A 256 18.82 39.30 7.57
N SER A 257 19.88 39.49 6.77
CA SER A 257 20.05 38.88 5.46
C SER A 257 20.18 37.34 5.54
N SER A 258 20.76 36.79 6.61
CA SER A 258 20.93 35.33 6.78
C SER A 258 19.60 34.61 7.07
N HIS A 259 18.68 35.27 7.79
CA HIS A 259 17.35 34.72 8.09
C HIS A 259 16.43 34.75 6.85
N ALA A 260 16.43 35.88 6.13
CA ALA A 260 15.68 35.98 4.88
C ALA A 260 16.17 34.97 3.84
N SER A 261 17.48 34.69 3.78
CA SER A 261 18.04 33.65 2.91
C SER A 261 17.59 32.23 3.32
N THR A 262 17.48 31.94 4.60
CA THR A 262 17.01 30.62 5.12
C THR A 262 15.55 30.38 4.75
N VAL A 263 14.64 31.34 4.98
CA VAL A 263 13.22 31.22 4.61
C VAL A 263 13.06 31.10 3.10
N ALA A 264 13.79 31.90 2.32
CA ALA A 264 13.76 31.82 0.86
C ALA A 264 14.22 30.44 0.35
N GLN A 265 15.26 29.88 0.94
CA GLN A 265 15.75 28.55 0.60
C GLN A 265 14.72 27.45 0.94
N LEU A 266 14.05 27.52 2.09
CA LEU A 266 12.96 26.57 2.45
C LEU A 266 11.82 26.68 1.43
N LEU A 267 11.37 27.89 1.12
CA LEU A 267 10.32 28.12 0.12
C LEU A 267 10.70 27.56 -1.26
N MET A 268 11.94 27.80 -1.70
CA MET A 268 12.45 27.26 -2.96
C MET A 268 12.40 25.72 -2.97
N HIS A 269 12.85 25.06 -1.90
CA HIS A 269 12.83 23.59 -1.82
C HIS A 269 11.40 23.04 -1.82
N HIS A 270 10.48 23.66 -1.06
CA HIS A 270 9.08 23.22 -1.03
C HIS A 270 8.37 23.47 -2.37
N LEU A 271 8.61 24.60 -3.02
CA LEU A 271 8.08 24.89 -4.35
C LEU A 271 8.61 23.87 -5.38
N LEU A 272 9.92 23.62 -5.36
CA LEU A 272 10.54 22.62 -6.24
C LEU A 272 9.96 21.22 -5.99
N PHE A 273 9.76 20.83 -4.73
CA PHE A 273 9.11 19.58 -4.36
C PHE A 273 7.71 19.48 -4.98
N VAL A 274 6.86 20.49 -4.81
CA VAL A 274 5.49 20.49 -5.36
C VAL A 274 5.50 20.42 -6.88
N LEU A 275 6.35 21.19 -7.55
CA LEU A 275 6.45 21.19 -9.02
C LEU A 275 6.88 19.82 -9.57
N ILE A 276 7.84 19.16 -8.92
CA ILE A 276 8.28 17.82 -9.32
C ILE A 276 7.18 16.79 -9.06
N VAL A 277 6.47 16.85 -7.93
CA VAL A 277 5.33 15.96 -7.66
C VAL A 277 4.26 16.13 -8.74
N ILE A 278 3.90 17.37 -9.10
CA ILE A 278 2.93 17.64 -10.17
C ILE A 278 3.43 17.06 -11.52
N ALA A 279 4.70 17.24 -11.84
CA ALA A 279 5.30 16.65 -13.04
C ALA A 279 5.25 15.13 -13.03
N CYS A 280 5.51 14.48 -11.89
CA CYS A 280 5.39 13.02 -11.74
C CYS A 280 3.94 12.53 -11.87
N LEU A 281 2.93 13.36 -11.61
CA LEU A 281 1.52 13.03 -11.77
C LEU A 281 0.99 13.20 -13.22
N LEU A 282 1.81 13.69 -14.15
CA LEU A 282 1.40 13.84 -15.56
C LEU A 282 0.85 12.56 -16.19
N PRO A 283 1.40 11.33 -15.97
CA PRO A 283 0.80 10.10 -16.50
C PRO A 283 -0.65 9.89 -16.01
N THR A 284 -0.92 10.18 -14.73
CA THR A 284 -2.29 10.16 -14.18
C THR A 284 -3.16 11.22 -14.87
N PHE A 285 -2.73 12.46 -14.93
CA PHE A 285 -3.51 13.54 -15.54
C PHE A 285 -3.81 13.29 -17.03
N ILE A 286 -2.83 12.79 -17.79
CA ILE A 286 -2.99 12.45 -19.20
C ILE A 286 -4.01 11.30 -19.36
N SER A 287 -3.88 10.22 -18.56
CA SER A 287 -4.81 9.10 -18.61
C SER A 287 -6.22 9.53 -18.26
N ARG A 288 -6.41 10.37 -17.22
CA ARG A 288 -7.71 10.91 -16.82
C ARG A 288 -8.31 11.80 -17.90
N TYR A 289 -7.54 12.72 -18.44
CA TYR A 289 -8.00 13.56 -19.53
C TYR A 289 -8.45 12.74 -20.75
N ARG A 290 -7.68 11.73 -21.15
CA ARG A 290 -8.05 10.85 -22.27
C ARG A 290 -9.30 10.03 -21.99
N ILE A 291 -9.43 9.44 -20.80
CA ILE A 291 -10.53 8.54 -20.44
C ILE A 291 -11.80 9.34 -20.11
N TYR A 292 -11.71 10.43 -19.35
CA TYR A 292 -12.88 11.16 -18.82
C TYR A 292 -13.10 12.53 -19.44
N GLY A 293 -12.16 13.05 -20.24
CA GLY A 293 -12.20 14.41 -20.76
C GLY A 293 -11.79 15.48 -19.76
N ASN A 294 -11.46 15.11 -18.51
CA ASN A 294 -11.00 16.01 -17.46
C ASN A 294 -9.82 15.39 -16.70
N ALA A 295 -8.68 16.11 -16.64
CA ALA A 295 -7.46 15.63 -15.99
C ALA A 295 -7.60 15.44 -14.46
N LEU A 296 -8.55 16.14 -13.84
CA LEU A 296 -8.79 16.09 -12.39
C LEU A 296 -9.90 15.11 -11.99
N ASP A 297 -10.55 14.47 -12.96
CA ASP A 297 -11.55 13.45 -12.67
C ASP A 297 -10.86 12.17 -12.18
N SER A 298 -11.16 11.74 -10.97
CA SER A 298 -10.57 10.53 -10.42
C SER A 298 -11.17 9.24 -10.99
N GLY A 299 -12.38 9.31 -11.54
CA GLY A 299 -13.19 8.14 -11.91
C GLY A 299 -13.69 7.31 -10.72
N TYR A 300 -13.29 7.65 -9.49
CA TYR A 300 -13.82 7.06 -8.26
C TYR A 300 -15.10 7.76 -7.80
N VAL A 301 -15.67 7.27 -6.68
CA VAL A 301 -16.81 7.92 -6.02
C VAL A 301 -16.49 9.40 -5.79
N PRO A 302 -17.27 10.34 -6.35
CA PRO A 302 -17.02 11.77 -6.18
C PRO A 302 -17.03 12.18 -4.71
N LEU A 303 -16.15 13.10 -4.33
CA LEU A 303 -15.96 13.54 -2.94
C LEU A 303 -17.23 14.03 -2.25
N LYS A 304 -18.23 14.54 -3.02
CA LYS A 304 -19.53 14.96 -2.50
C LYS A 304 -20.37 13.82 -1.92
N TYR A 305 -20.08 12.57 -2.28
CA TYR A 305 -20.76 11.38 -1.79
C TYR A 305 -20.00 10.69 -0.65
N TRP A 306 -18.88 11.26 -0.19
CA TRP A 306 -18.14 10.74 0.93
C TRP A 306 -18.80 11.13 2.25
N GLU A 307 -18.66 10.26 3.25
CA GLU A 307 -19.32 10.36 4.57
C GLU A 307 -18.57 11.30 5.53
N TRP A 308 -18.31 12.54 5.09
CA TRP A 308 -17.55 13.52 5.86
C TRP A 308 -18.21 13.91 7.20
N ARG A 309 -19.56 13.81 7.30
CA ARG A 309 -20.33 14.16 8.50
C ARG A 309 -20.57 12.99 9.43
N SER A 310 -20.52 11.76 8.93
CA SER A 310 -20.76 10.53 9.69
C SER A 310 -19.79 9.43 9.26
N PRO A 311 -18.48 9.60 9.48
CA PRO A 311 -17.47 8.61 9.09
C PRO A 311 -17.67 7.26 9.78
N TYR A 312 -17.29 6.20 9.08
CA TYR A 312 -17.40 4.81 9.54
C TYR A 312 -16.30 4.42 10.54
N PHE A 313 -15.93 5.26 11.50
CA PHE A 313 -14.80 5.06 12.40
C PHE A 313 -14.80 3.68 13.09
N LEU A 314 -15.88 3.35 13.77
CA LEU A 314 -15.95 2.06 14.47
C LEU A 314 -16.04 0.89 13.51
N ALA A 315 -16.76 1.04 12.41
CA ALA A 315 -16.92 -0.02 11.41
C ALA A 315 -15.60 -0.39 10.74
N VAL A 316 -14.79 0.60 10.35
CA VAL A 316 -13.45 0.40 9.76
C VAL A 316 -12.55 -0.41 10.70
N LEU A 317 -12.69 -0.27 12.02
CA LEU A 317 -11.87 -0.97 12.99
C LEU A 317 -12.46 -2.33 13.38
N PHE A 318 -13.76 -2.40 13.68
CA PHE A 318 -14.35 -3.49 14.45
C PHE A 318 -15.42 -4.29 13.71
N SER A 319 -15.79 -3.92 12.48
CA SER A 319 -16.80 -4.66 11.73
C SER A 319 -16.33 -6.07 11.38
N SER A 320 -17.25 -7.05 11.47
CA SER A 320 -17.03 -8.37 10.88
C SER A 320 -16.95 -8.33 9.34
N ASN A 321 -17.49 -7.26 8.71
CA ASN A 321 -17.31 -6.97 7.30
C ASN A 321 -16.00 -6.19 7.07
N HIS A 322 -14.87 -6.90 7.01
CA HIS A 322 -13.54 -6.37 6.69
C HIS A 322 -12.97 -5.30 7.66
N GLY A 323 -13.41 -5.27 8.92
CA GLY A 323 -12.84 -4.38 9.94
C GLY A 323 -11.37 -4.68 10.20
N LEU A 324 -10.53 -3.64 10.27
CA LEU A 324 -9.07 -3.76 10.33
C LEU A 324 -8.58 -4.64 11.47
N LEU A 325 -9.04 -4.39 12.70
CA LEU A 325 -8.56 -5.07 13.90
C LEU A 325 -9.13 -6.50 14.02
N VAL A 326 -10.29 -6.72 13.45
CA VAL A 326 -10.97 -8.02 13.41
C VAL A 326 -10.26 -8.99 12.47
N TRP A 327 -9.95 -8.51 11.28
CA TRP A 327 -9.33 -9.33 10.24
C TRP A 327 -7.80 -9.40 10.38
N THR A 328 -7.20 -8.40 11.03
CA THR A 328 -5.74 -8.25 11.13
C THR A 328 -5.34 -7.87 12.57
N PRO A 329 -5.49 -8.78 13.56
CA PRO A 329 -5.29 -8.48 14.98
C PRO A 329 -3.88 -7.97 15.32
N VAL A 330 -2.86 -8.32 14.54
CA VAL A 330 -1.48 -7.83 14.72
C VAL A 330 -1.39 -6.30 14.70
N VAL A 331 -2.33 -5.62 14.04
CA VAL A 331 -2.38 -4.16 13.97
C VAL A 331 -2.68 -3.52 15.34
N ILE A 332 -3.38 -4.23 16.25
CA ILE A 332 -3.60 -3.77 17.63
C ILE A 332 -2.25 -3.56 18.33
N LEU A 333 -1.37 -4.54 18.22
CA LEU A 333 -0.02 -4.48 18.81
C LEU A 333 0.84 -3.41 18.12
N ALA A 334 0.76 -3.33 16.80
CA ALA A 334 1.47 -2.31 16.03
C ALA A 334 1.04 -0.89 16.41
N ALA A 335 -0.26 -0.65 16.55
CA ALA A 335 -0.81 0.64 16.99
C ALA A 335 -0.39 1.01 18.42
N ALA A 336 -0.44 0.05 19.34
CA ALA A 336 0.08 0.25 20.71
C ALA A 336 1.56 0.61 20.68
N GLY A 337 2.36 -0.06 19.84
CA GLY A 337 3.77 0.25 19.66
C GLY A 337 4.02 1.62 19.04
N LEU A 338 3.17 2.10 18.11
CA LEU A 338 3.27 3.47 17.60
C LEU A 338 3.01 4.53 18.68
N VAL A 339 2.08 4.28 19.61
CA VAL A 339 1.87 5.17 20.77
C VAL A 339 3.10 5.18 21.68
N VAL A 340 3.72 4.02 21.94
CA VAL A 340 4.98 3.93 22.69
C VAL A 340 6.09 4.68 21.97
N PHE A 341 6.22 4.51 20.66
CA PHE A 341 7.20 5.20 19.83
C PHE A 341 7.02 6.72 19.87
N TRP A 342 5.79 7.21 19.70
CA TRP A 342 5.48 8.63 19.81
C TRP A 342 5.90 9.22 21.15
N ARG A 343 5.62 8.52 22.28
CA ARG A 343 6.04 8.98 23.61
C ARG A 343 7.56 8.97 23.81
N ARG A 344 8.26 8.05 23.15
CA ARG A 344 9.73 7.92 23.21
C ARG A 344 10.46 8.97 22.35
N ASP A 345 9.95 9.22 21.14
CA ASP A 345 10.49 10.17 20.17
C ASP A 345 9.36 10.99 19.54
N PRO A 346 8.88 12.06 20.21
CA PRO A 346 7.82 12.90 19.68
C PRO A 346 8.22 13.60 18.37
N GLY A 347 9.53 13.78 18.14
CA GLY A 347 10.06 14.43 16.94
C GLY A 347 9.69 13.69 15.66
N ILE A 348 9.78 12.37 15.69
CA ILE A 348 9.51 11.49 14.54
C ILE A 348 8.17 10.75 14.73
N GLY A 349 7.85 10.34 15.94
CA GLY A 349 6.64 9.58 16.21
C GLY A 349 5.36 10.38 15.96
N ALA A 350 5.32 11.67 16.34
CA ALA A 350 4.12 12.48 16.14
C ALA A 350 3.75 12.65 14.64
N PRO A 351 4.66 13.03 13.72
CA PRO A 351 4.33 13.08 12.29
C PRO A 351 3.86 11.74 11.73
N ILE A 352 4.49 10.61 12.10
CA ILE A 352 4.09 9.28 11.65
C ILE A 352 2.70 8.92 12.16
N VAL A 353 2.42 9.13 13.46
CA VAL A 353 1.09 8.87 14.04
C VAL A 353 0.04 9.78 13.41
N ALA A 354 0.34 11.06 13.19
CA ALA A 354 -0.56 11.99 12.50
C ALA A 354 -0.89 11.52 11.08
N ALA A 355 0.10 11.03 10.32
CA ALA A 355 -0.12 10.48 8.99
C ALA A 355 -0.98 9.20 9.01
N VAL A 356 -0.74 8.30 9.97
CA VAL A 356 -1.56 7.09 10.18
C VAL A 356 -3.00 7.45 10.52
N LEU A 357 -3.21 8.43 11.43
CA LEU A 357 -4.55 8.91 11.78
C LEU A 357 -5.24 9.59 10.59
N ALA A 358 -4.52 10.42 9.82
CA ALA A 358 -5.07 11.04 8.62
C ALA A 358 -5.50 9.99 7.58
N PHE A 359 -4.70 8.92 7.40
CA PHE A 359 -5.06 7.80 6.53
C PHE A 359 -6.33 7.09 7.04
N TYR A 360 -6.40 6.79 8.34
CA TYR A 360 -7.57 6.17 8.95
C TYR A 360 -8.83 7.01 8.78
N VAL A 361 -8.75 8.33 9.03
CA VAL A 361 -9.88 9.26 8.83
C VAL A 361 -10.33 9.26 7.38
N LEU A 362 -9.38 9.32 6.43
CA LEU A 362 -9.69 9.31 5.01
C LEU A 362 -10.45 8.03 4.61
N ILE A 363 -10.00 6.85 5.05
CA ILE A 363 -10.68 5.58 4.76
C ILE A 363 -12.03 5.51 5.48
N ALA A 364 -12.15 6.05 6.70
CA ALA A 364 -13.43 6.07 7.43
C ALA A 364 -14.49 6.96 6.74
N CYS A 365 -14.06 7.97 6.00
CA CYS A 365 -14.98 8.80 5.21
C CYS A 365 -15.33 8.19 3.84
N TYR A 366 -14.62 7.17 3.39
CA TYR A 366 -14.84 6.57 2.07
C TYR A 366 -16.04 5.62 2.10
N PRO A 367 -17.04 5.75 1.19
CA PRO A 367 -18.25 4.94 1.21
C PRO A 367 -17.98 3.42 1.14
N ASP A 368 -17.04 3.01 0.29
CA ASP A 368 -16.66 1.60 0.13
C ASP A 368 -15.49 1.20 1.05
N TRP A 369 -15.47 1.72 2.27
CA TRP A 369 -14.39 1.50 3.26
C TRP A 369 -14.08 0.02 3.53
N ALA A 370 -15.05 -0.88 3.35
CA ALA A 370 -14.88 -2.32 3.52
C ALA A 370 -14.15 -2.98 2.32
N GLY A 371 -14.01 -2.27 1.19
CA GLY A 371 -13.28 -2.76 0.02
C GLY A 371 -13.99 -3.86 -0.75
N ILE A 372 -15.31 -3.98 -0.62
CA ILE A 372 -16.23 -4.86 -1.35
C ILE A 372 -15.88 -6.35 -1.19
N SER A 373 -14.99 -6.90 -2.03
CA SER A 373 -14.55 -8.30 -1.98
C SER A 373 -13.04 -8.37 -1.78
N SER A 374 -12.60 -8.20 -0.56
CA SER A 374 -11.19 -8.19 -0.19
C SER A 374 -10.89 -9.13 0.99
N TYR A 375 -9.61 -9.47 1.19
CA TYR A 375 -9.18 -10.06 2.44
C TYR A 375 -8.88 -8.94 3.43
N GLY A 376 -9.68 -8.82 4.47
CA GLY A 376 -9.59 -7.77 5.47
C GLY A 376 -9.66 -6.36 4.89
N ASN A 377 -9.28 -5.34 5.65
CA ASN A 377 -9.23 -3.98 5.15
C ASN A 377 -7.92 -3.73 4.40
N ARG A 378 -7.91 -4.06 3.11
CA ARG A 378 -6.75 -3.99 2.21
C ARG A 378 -6.12 -2.60 2.10
N PHE A 379 -6.89 -1.55 2.35
CA PHE A 379 -6.40 -0.17 2.23
C PHE A 379 -5.24 0.09 3.18
N PHE A 380 -5.29 -0.48 4.39
CA PHE A 380 -4.25 -0.29 5.41
C PHE A 380 -2.93 -1.01 5.14
N ILE A 381 -2.80 -1.78 4.06
CA ILE A 381 -1.52 -2.33 3.59
C ILE A 381 -0.52 -1.20 3.28
N SER A 382 -0.99 -0.03 2.86
CA SER A 382 -0.18 1.19 2.74
C SER A 382 0.61 1.52 4.02
N LEU A 383 0.07 1.17 5.19
CA LEU A 383 0.69 1.46 6.50
C LEU A 383 1.63 0.36 7.01
N THR A 384 2.07 -0.56 6.14
CA THR A 384 3.03 -1.63 6.48
C THR A 384 4.27 -1.09 7.22
N ALA A 385 4.88 -0.01 6.74
CA ALA A 385 6.08 0.55 7.34
C ALA A 385 5.85 1.15 8.75
N PRO A 386 4.84 2.00 8.99
CA PRO A 386 4.46 2.41 10.33
C PRO A 386 4.13 1.25 11.27
N PHE A 387 3.43 0.22 10.79
CA PHE A 387 3.08 -0.93 11.63
C PHE A 387 4.29 -1.77 12.02
N ILE A 388 5.25 -2.00 11.11
CA ILE A 388 6.52 -2.67 11.43
C ILE A 388 7.31 -1.87 12.46
N LEU A 389 7.42 -0.55 12.29
CA LEU A 389 8.10 0.33 13.23
C LEU A 389 7.45 0.27 14.62
N GLY A 390 6.12 0.42 14.71
CA GLY A 390 5.41 0.36 15.97
C GLY A 390 5.58 -0.99 16.67
N LEU A 391 5.36 -2.09 15.96
CA LEU A 391 5.48 -3.43 16.53
C LEU A 391 6.91 -3.75 16.98
N SER A 392 7.91 -3.30 16.22
CA SER A 392 9.33 -3.44 16.60
C SER A 392 9.64 -2.74 17.93
N VAL A 393 9.15 -1.50 18.10
CA VAL A 393 9.30 -0.74 19.35
C VAL A 393 8.55 -1.41 20.50
N LEU A 394 7.38 -1.98 20.25
CA LEU A 394 6.62 -2.71 21.26
C LEU A 394 7.40 -3.93 21.75
N PHE A 395 7.99 -4.71 20.85
CA PHE A 395 8.82 -5.88 21.19
C PHE A 395 10.07 -5.49 21.97
N ASP A 396 10.76 -4.43 21.52
CA ASP A 396 11.94 -3.91 22.19
C ASP A 396 11.66 -3.49 23.65
N ARG A 397 10.58 -2.74 23.86
CA ARG A 397 10.15 -2.32 25.21
C ARG A 397 9.62 -3.49 26.04
N GLY A 398 8.86 -4.38 25.43
CA GLY A 398 8.33 -5.58 26.09
C GLY A 398 9.42 -6.53 26.55
N ALA A 399 10.57 -6.55 25.88
CA ALA A 399 11.70 -7.38 26.25
C ALA A 399 12.24 -7.07 27.67
N ALA A 400 12.12 -5.84 28.15
CA ALA A 400 12.52 -5.45 29.50
C ALA A 400 11.68 -6.11 30.61
N MET A 401 10.52 -6.69 30.28
CA MET A 401 9.66 -7.41 31.23
C MET A 401 10.15 -8.84 31.51
N PHE A 402 11.11 -9.34 30.73
CA PHE A 402 11.60 -10.71 30.83
C PHE A 402 12.94 -10.77 31.57
N ARG A 403 13.14 -11.85 32.34
CA ARG A 403 14.38 -12.08 33.11
C ARG A 403 15.61 -12.33 32.24
N SER A 404 15.41 -12.78 31.00
CA SER A 404 16.52 -13.01 30.06
C SER A 404 16.14 -12.64 28.63
N PRO A 405 17.12 -12.20 27.81
CA PRO A 405 16.89 -11.92 26.38
C PRO A 405 16.36 -13.14 25.61
N ARG A 406 16.79 -14.37 25.99
CA ARG A 406 16.30 -15.60 25.35
C ARG A 406 14.81 -15.82 25.61
N ALA A 407 14.33 -15.59 26.85
CA ALA A 407 12.92 -15.70 27.19
C ALA A 407 12.08 -14.65 26.44
N ALA A 408 12.57 -13.42 26.32
CA ALA A 408 11.90 -12.36 25.56
C ALA A 408 11.76 -12.73 24.06
N ILE A 409 12.86 -13.21 23.45
CA ILE A 409 12.85 -13.64 22.03
C ILE A 409 11.90 -14.84 21.87
N ALA A 410 11.94 -15.83 22.75
CA ALA A 410 11.06 -16.99 22.66
C ALA A 410 9.58 -16.58 22.76
N ALA A 411 9.23 -15.72 23.72
CA ALA A 411 7.86 -15.22 23.89
C ALA A 411 7.38 -14.43 22.67
N ALA A 412 8.20 -13.51 22.15
CA ALA A 412 7.88 -12.74 20.95
C ALA A 412 7.74 -13.65 19.71
N SER A 413 8.65 -14.61 19.54
CA SER A 413 8.59 -15.57 18.42
C SER A 413 7.36 -16.47 18.50
N SER A 414 6.98 -16.94 19.69
CA SER A 414 5.75 -17.71 19.88
C SER A 414 4.52 -16.90 19.56
N LEU A 415 4.45 -15.66 20.03
CA LEU A 415 3.34 -14.75 19.69
C LEU A 415 3.25 -14.52 18.18
N VAL A 416 4.38 -14.23 17.51
CA VAL A 416 4.43 -14.06 16.05
C VAL A 416 3.98 -15.33 15.34
N ALA A 417 4.43 -16.51 15.76
CA ALA A 417 4.00 -17.78 15.18
C ALA A 417 2.49 -18.01 15.33
N CYS A 418 1.92 -17.73 16.50
CA CYS A 418 0.46 -17.82 16.73
C CYS A 418 -0.31 -16.86 15.81
N LEU A 419 0.14 -15.61 15.68
CA LEU A 419 -0.48 -14.61 14.80
C LEU A 419 -0.40 -15.02 13.32
N ILE A 420 0.73 -15.58 12.89
CA ILE A 420 0.92 -16.10 11.52
C ILE A 420 -0.03 -17.27 11.26
N LEU A 421 -0.06 -18.25 12.15
CA LEU A 421 -0.95 -19.42 12.00
C LEU A 421 -2.41 -19.00 11.96
N TRP A 422 -2.82 -18.08 12.84
CA TRP A 422 -4.16 -17.52 12.86
C TRP A 422 -4.52 -16.87 11.53
N ASN A 423 -3.67 -15.95 11.05
CA ASN A 423 -3.92 -15.20 9.83
C ASN A 423 -3.90 -16.10 8.58
N MET A 424 -2.92 -17.00 8.47
CA MET A 424 -2.81 -17.87 7.29
C MET A 424 -3.98 -18.87 7.20
N ALA A 425 -4.48 -19.39 8.32
CA ALA A 425 -5.68 -20.20 8.32
C ALA A 425 -6.93 -19.36 7.94
N PHE A 426 -6.98 -18.10 8.33
CA PHE A 426 -8.06 -17.19 7.91
C PHE A 426 -7.95 -16.81 6.42
N VAL A 427 -6.74 -16.57 5.90
CA VAL A 427 -6.48 -16.40 4.45
C VAL A 427 -6.94 -17.63 3.68
N PHE A 428 -6.67 -18.84 4.21
CA PHE A 428 -7.13 -20.08 3.61
C PHE A 428 -8.66 -20.12 3.54
N GLN A 429 -9.37 -19.81 4.63
CA GLN A 429 -10.83 -19.79 4.64
C GLN A 429 -11.40 -18.81 3.61
N TRP A 430 -10.85 -17.61 3.54
CA TRP A 430 -11.26 -16.62 2.56
C TRP A 430 -10.98 -17.08 1.12
N GLY A 431 -9.79 -17.60 0.85
CA GLY A 431 -9.38 -18.05 -0.47
C GLY A 431 -10.12 -19.30 -0.98
N THR A 432 -10.67 -20.11 -0.07
CA THR A 432 -11.47 -21.32 -0.39
C THR A 432 -12.99 -21.12 -0.24
N HIS A 433 -13.43 -19.87 0.04
CA HIS A 433 -14.85 -19.51 0.26
C HIS A 433 -15.52 -20.24 1.46
N LEU A 434 -14.74 -20.64 2.45
CA LEU A 434 -15.27 -21.09 3.75
C LEU A 434 -15.79 -19.91 4.58
N VAL A 435 -15.39 -18.72 4.27
CA VAL A 435 -15.99 -17.45 4.71
C VAL A 435 -16.35 -16.62 3.49
N PRO A 436 -17.37 -15.76 3.56
CA PRO A 436 -17.79 -14.98 2.42
C PRO A 436 -16.70 -14.00 1.97
N ALA A 437 -16.54 -13.83 0.66
CA ALA A 437 -15.65 -12.81 0.09
C ALA A 437 -16.24 -11.40 0.22
N ARG A 438 -17.54 -11.28 0.40
CA ARG A 438 -18.31 -10.03 0.58
C ARG A 438 -19.22 -10.13 1.78
N GLY A 439 -19.34 -9.03 2.52
CA GLY A 439 -20.22 -8.95 3.67
C GLY A 439 -19.60 -9.47 4.97
N PRO A 440 -20.40 -9.50 6.03
CA PRO A 440 -19.93 -9.88 7.37
C PRO A 440 -19.66 -11.38 7.49
N ILE A 441 -18.62 -11.71 8.25
CA ILE A 441 -18.36 -13.11 8.66
C ILE A 441 -19.28 -13.51 9.81
N VAL A 442 -19.69 -14.78 9.82
CA VAL A 442 -20.35 -15.45 10.95
C VAL A 442 -19.27 -16.05 11.85
N TRP A 443 -19.12 -15.52 13.06
CA TRP A 443 -18.01 -15.87 13.96
C TRP A 443 -17.99 -17.35 14.35
N SER A 444 -19.15 -17.96 14.63
CA SER A 444 -19.23 -19.36 14.99
C SER A 444 -18.74 -20.28 13.87
N GLU A 445 -19.10 -19.97 12.63
CA GLU A 445 -18.65 -20.71 11.44
C GLU A 445 -17.15 -20.51 11.20
N MET A 446 -16.69 -19.26 11.25
CA MET A 446 -15.27 -18.94 11.07
C MET A 446 -14.40 -19.64 12.09
N LEU A 447 -14.78 -19.65 13.38
CA LEU A 447 -14.04 -20.35 14.43
C LEU A 447 -14.09 -21.87 14.26
N HIS A 448 -15.26 -22.43 13.91
CA HIS A 448 -15.37 -23.86 13.59
C HIS A 448 -14.43 -24.23 12.43
N ASN A 449 -14.48 -23.46 11.36
CA ASN A 449 -13.60 -23.68 10.20
C ASN A 449 -12.12 -23.57 10.58
N GLN A 450 -11.75 -22.56 11.39
CA GLN A 450 -10.38 -22.31 11.83
C GLN A 450 -9.74 -23.53 12.52
N PHE A 451 -10.49 -24.19 13.40
CA PHE A 451 -9.96 -25.26 14.24
C PHE A 451 -10.27 -26.67 13.74
N PHE A 452 -11.31 -26.85 12.93
CA PHE A 452 -11.75 -28.18 12.53
C PHE A 452 -11.70 -28.46 11.03
N VAL A 453 -12.00 -27.46 10.18
CA VAL A 453 -12.02 -27.66 8.72
C VAL A 453 -10.65 -27.40 8.12
N VAL A 454 -10.04 -26.24 8.41
CA VAL A 454 -8.74 -25.87 7.87
C VAL A 454 -7.65 -26.92 8.14
N PRO A 455 -7.48 -27.48 9.37
CA PRO A 455 -6.45 -28.48 9.61
C PRO A 455 -6.61 -29.77 8.79
N ARG A 456 -7.85 -30.10 8.39
CA ARG A 456 -8.15 -31.30 7.58
C ARG A 456 -7.91 -31.09 6.09
N GLU A 457 -8.18 -29.87 5.59
CA GLU A 457 -8.16 -29.57 4.16
C GLU A 457 -6.87 -28.88 3.68
N VAL A 458 -6.11 -28.26 4.58
CA VAL A 458 -4.98 -27.40 4.18
C VAL A 458 -3.92 -28.14 3.37
N SER A 459 -3.59 -29.40 3.71
CA SER A 459 -2.55 -30.15 3.00
C SER A 459 -2.94 -30.43 1.54
N SER A 460 -4.17 -30.92 1.31
CA SER A 460 -4.66 -31.21 -0.05
C SER A 460 -4.83 -29.94 -0.89
N LYS A 461 -5.28 -28.83 -0.29
CA LYS A 461 -5.43 -27.57 -1.00
C LYS A 461 -4.09 -26.90 -1.30
N VAL A 462 -3.10 -27.00 -0.41
CA VAL A 462 -1.73 -26.53 -0.66
C VAL A 462 -1.09 -27.36 -1.76
N GLU A 463 -1.25 -28.68 -1.76
CA GLU A 463 -0.81 -29.56 -2.84
C GLU A 463 -1.44 -29.17 -4.17
N ALA A 464 -2.77 -29.00 -4.22
CA ALA A 464 -3.49 -28.54 -5.41
C ALA A 464 -3.00 -27.14 -5.87
N TYR A 465 -2.72 -26.24 -4.93
CA TYR A 465 -2.21 -24.92 -5.25
C TYR A 465 -0.81 -24.95 -5.88
N LEU A 466 0.05 -25.83 -5.41
CA LEU A 466 1.43 -25.93 -5.91
C LEU A 466 1.52 -26.71 -7.23
N PHE A 467 0.75 -27.80 -7.39
CA PHE A 467 0.90 -28.74 -8.49
C PHE A 467 -0.28 -28.76 -9.48
N HIS A 468 -1.49 -28.36 -9.06
CA HIS A 468 -2.73 -28.37 -9.85
C HIS A 468 -3.44 -27.02 -9.83
N ARG A 469 -2.65 -25.92 -9.84
CA ARG A 469 -3.15 -24.55 -9.64
C ARG A 469 -4.25 -24.14 -10.61
N ALA A 470 -4.14 -24.51 -11.89
CA ALA A 470 -5.13 -24.13 -12.89
C ALA A 470 -6.54 -24.65 -12.56
N ASP A 471 -6.64 -25.89 -12.10
CA ASP A 471 -7.92 -26.51 -11.74
C ASP A 471 -8.48 -25.90 -10.45
N LEU A 472 -7.61 -25.65 -9.47
CA LEU A 472 -8.00 -24.96 -8.25
C LEU A 472 -8.53 -23.54 -8.53
N MET A 473 -7.86 -22.76 -9.40
CA MET A 473 -8.30 -21.41 -9.77
C MET A 473 -9.63 -21.45 -10.52
N ARG A 474 -9.87 -22.47 -11.37
CA ARG A 474 -11.15 -22.66 -12.02
C ARG A 474 -12.29 -22.96 -11.02
N GLN A 475 -12.03 -23.79 -10.01
CA GLN A 475 -13.01 -24.07 -8.95
C GLN A 475 -13.35 -22.80 -8.15
N ILE A 476 -12.34 -21.99 -7.81
CA ILE A 476 -12.53 -20.72 -7.10
C ILE A 476 -13.39 -19.76 -7.95
N GLU A 477 -13.09 -19.63 -9.25
CA GLU A 477 -13.86 -18.78 -10.16
C GLU A 477 -15.33 -19.19 -10.27
N LEU A 478 -15.63 -20.49 -10.32
CA LEU A 478 -17.02 -20.98 -10.33
C LEU A 478 -17.75 -20.60 -9.03
N ARG A 479 -17.10 -20.69 -7.89
CA ARG A 479 -17.68 -20.26 -6.60
C ARG A 479 -17.89 -18.73 -6.55
N ASP A 480 -16.94 -17.94 -7.09
CA ASP A 480 -17.10 -16.49 -7.21
C ASP A 480 -18.36 -16.12 -8.03
N ILE A 481 -18.61 -16.85 -9.13
CA ILE A 481 -19.79 -16.64 -9.99
C ILE A 481 -21.07 -16.99 -9.22
N GLU A 482 -21.07 -18.11 -8.49
CA GLU A 482 -22.23 -18.54 -7.69
C GLU A 482 -22.57 -17.52 -6.60
N GLN A 483 -21.57 -17.05 -5.85
CA GLN A 483 -21.76 -16.05 -4.78
C GLN A 483 -22.17 -14.66 -5.29
N ASN A 484 -21.90 -14.35 -6.56
CA ASN A 484 -22.25 -13.07 -7.18
C ASN A 484 -23.56 -13.10 -7.95
N LYS A 485 -24.24 -14.26 -8.07
CA LYS A 485 -25.59 -14.31 -8.65
C LYS A 485 -26.52 -13.48 -7.77
N PRO A 486 -27.33 -12.57 -8.36
CA PRO A 486 -28.38 -11.93 -7.60
C PRO A 486 -29.24 -13.02 -6.93
N SER A 487 -29.49 -12.89 -5.65
CA SER A 487 -30.52 -13.73 -4.98
C SER A 487 -31.79 -13.58 -5.83
N ALA A 488 -32.35 -14.71 -6.27
CA ALA A 488 -33.62 -14.71 -6.98
C ALA A 488 -34.65 -13.92 -6.17
N PRO A 489 -35.51 -13.11 -6.85
CA PRO A 489 -36.46 -12.22 -6.19
C PRO A 489 -37.43 -12.97 -5.29
#